data_8181a16801af18a7c621b4c0f613cf82
#
_entry.id   8181a16801af18a7c621b4c0f613cf82
#
_cell.length_a   1.000
_cell.length_b   1.000
_cell.length_c   1.000
_cell.angle_alpha   90.00
_cell.angle_beta   90.00
_cell.angle_gamma   90.00
#
_symmetry.space_group_name_H-M   'P 1'
#
loop_
_entity.id
_entity.type
_entity.pdbx_description
1 polymer ?
#
loop_
_entity_poly.entity_id
_entity_poly.type
_entity_poly.pdbx_seq_one_letter_code
_entity_poly.pdbx_strand_id
1 'polypeptide(L)' 'MKIPATIKPNSRHREEVVVGSDGVYIIYTKAPAIEGRANAAAIKLLAKYFGVAQSGVRLVRGARAKHKVFEVDI' A
#
# COMPACT_ATOMS: atom_id res chain seq x y z
N MET A 1 -0.96 13.99 -0.04
CA MET A 1 -0.04 13.58 -1.12
C MET A 1 -0.53 12.29 -1.76
N LYS A 2 -0.64 12.27 -3.05
CA LYS A 2 -1.04 11.04 -3.78
C LYS A 2 0.21 10.29 -4.22
N ILE A 3 0.22 8.97 -3.99
CA ILE A 3 1.35 8.13 -4.36
C ILE A 3 0.90 6.97 -5.24
N PRO A 4 1.65 6.68 -6.31
CA PRO A 4 1.40 5.47 -7.09
C PRO A 4 1.99 4.28 -6.35
N ALA A 5 1.29 3.16 -6.36
CA ALA A 5 1.73 1.98 -5.62
C ALA A 5 1.34 0.68 -6.32
N THR A 6 2.13 -0.34 -6.07
CA THR A 6 1.84 -1.71 -6.48
C THR A 6 1.93 -2.59 -5.24
N ILE A 7 0.91 -3.41 -5.01
CA ILE A 7 0.91 -4.33 -3.88
C ILE A 7 1.38 -5.70 -4.35
N LYS A 8 2.30 -6.30 -3.58
CA LYS A 8 2.75 -7.68 -3.76
C LYS A 8 2.14 -8.52 -2.64
N PRO A 9 0.98 -9.13 -2.87
CA PRO A 9 0.29 -9.92 -1.83
C PRO A 9 0.93 -11.28 -1.67
N ASN A 10 0.52 -11.99 -0.63
CA ASN A 10 0.98 -13.35 -0.34
C ASN A 10 2.49 -13.46 -0.17
N SER A 11 3.13 -12.42 0.30
CA SER A 11 4.55 -12.43 0.59
C SER A 11 4.81 -13.38 1.75
N ARG A 12 5.84 -14.22 1.64
CA ARG A 12 6.15 -15.19 2.68
C ARG A 12 6.97 -14.60 3.83
N HIS A 13 7.82 -13.63 3.52
CA HIS A 13 8.82 -13.17 4.48
C HIS A 13 8.83 -11.66 4.68
N ARG A 14 8.06 -10.91 3.90
CA ARG A 14 8.16 -9.46 3.89
C ARG A 14 6.83 -8.79 4.18
N GLU A 15 6.90 -7.80 5.06
CA GLU A 15 5.83 -6.82 5.30
C GLU A 15 6.54 -5.49 5.29
N GLU A 16 6.70 -4.90 4.11
CA GLU A 16 7.48 -3.66 4.01
C GLU A 16 7.07 -2.82 2.81
N VAL A 17 7.45 -1.55 2.86
CA VAL A 17 7.27 -0.59 1.78
C VAL A 17 8.62 -0.22 1.22
N VAL A 18 8.77 -0.31 -0.10
CA VAL A 18 9.98 0.06 -0.82
C VAL A 18 9.60 1.06 -1.90
N VAL A 19 10.42 2.09 -2.09
CA VAL A 19 10.19 3.07 -3.15
C VAL A 19 11.14 2.76 -4.30
N GLY A 20 10.57 2.52 -5.48
CA GLY A 20 11.36 2.29 -6.69
C GLY A 20 11.96 3.58 -7.22
N SER A 21 12.96 3.44 -8.09
CA SER A 21 13.62 4.60 -8.72
C SER A 21 12.68 5.42 -9.59
N ASP A 22 11.57 4.83 -10.03
CA ASP A 22 10.53 5.48 -10.81
C ASP A 22 9.49 6.21 -9.94
N GLY A 23 9.65 6.18 -8.61
CA GLY A 23 8.74 6.82 -7.68
C GLY A 23 7.52 5.98 -7.33
N VAL A 24 7.42 4.75 -7.84
CA VAL A 24 6.31 3.85 -7.50
C VAL A 24 6.63 3.13 -6.19
N TYR A 25 5.69 3.15 -5.26
CA TYR A 25 5.84 2.45 -3.99
C TYR A 25 5.45 0.99 -4.18
N ILE A 26 6.32 0.09 -3.74
CA ILE A 26 6.05 -1.35 -3.78
C ILE A 26 5.77 -1.80 -2.35
N ILE A 27 4.59 -2.37 -2.14
CA ILE A 27 4.12 -2.75 -0.81
C ILE A 27 4.04 -4.27 -0.75
N TYR A 28 4.95 -4.87 0.01
CA TYR A 28 4.95 -6.31 0.24
C TYR A 28 4.09 -6.60 1.46
N THR A 29 3.13 -7.49 1.33
CA THR A 29 2.29 -7.91 2.45
C THR A 29 2.03 -9.40 2.42
N LYS A 30 1.93 -10.01 3.59
CA LYS A 30 1.57 -11.42 3.73
C LYS A 30 0.08 -11.63 3.48
N ALA A 31 -0.73 -10.58 3.55
CA ALA A 31 -2.16 -10.67 3.33
C ALA A 31 -2.48 -11.09 1.89
N PRO A 32 -3.53 -11.89 1.69
CA PRO A 32 -3.95 -12.30 0.35
C PRO A 32 -4.71 -11.18 -0.35
N ALA A 33 -4.71 -11.22 -1.69
CA ALA A 33 -5.43 -10.24 -2.51
C ALA A 33 -6.90 -10.64 -2.66
N ILE A 34 -7.57 -10.87 -1.53
CA ILE A 34 -8.99 -11.24 -1.52
C ILE A 34 -9.73 -10.37 -0.52
N GLU A 35 -10.97 -10.04 -0.84
CA GLU A 35 -11.87 -9.30 0.05
C GLU A 35 -11.26 -8.01 0.61
N GLY A 36 -10.41 -7.35 -0.17
CA GLY A 36 -9.76 -6.11 0.27
C GLY A 36 -8.69 -6.27 1.34
N ARG A 37 -8.30 -7.50 1.69
CA ARG A 37 -7.35 -7.74 2.78
C ARG A 37 -5.97 -7.18 2.49
N ALA A 38 -5.47 -7.37 1.27
CA ALA A 38 -4.17 -6.81 0.89
C ALA A 38 -4.21 -5.28 0.86
N ASN A 39 -5.32 -4.69 0.41
CA ASN A 39 -5.47 -3.23 0.41
C ASN A 39 -5.47 -2.68 1.84
N ALA A 40 -6.17 -3.34 2.76
CA ALA A 40 -6.20 -2.92 4.16
C ALA A 40 -4.81 -3.04 4.81
N ALA A 41 -4.08 -4.12 4.50
CA ALA A 41 -2.73 -4.30 4.99
C ALA A 41 -1.79 -3.22 4.44
N ALA A 42 -1.95 -2.85 3.17
CA ALA A 42 -1.16 -1.80 2.54
C ALA A 42 -1.37 -0.45 3.24
N ILE A 43 -2.61 -0.13 3.61
CA ILE A 43 -2.92 1.10 4.35
C ILE A 43 -2.16 1.13 5.68
N LYS A 44 -2.16 0.03 6.42
CA LYS A 44 -1.42 -0.06 7.68
C LYS A 44 0.09 0.14 7.48
N LEU A 45 0.64 -0.50 6.45
CA LEU A 45 2.06 -0.40 6.16
C LEU A 45 2.46 1.01 5.73
N LEU A 46 1.65 1.64 4.89
CA LEU A 46 1.90 3.01 4.46
C LEU A 46 1.78 4.00 5.62
N ALA A 47 0.79 3.82 6.49
CA ALA A 47 0.65 4.67 7.68
C ALA A 47 1.90 4.60 8.56
N LYS A 48 2.41 3.40 8.77
CA LYS A 48 3.64 3.19 9.53
C LYS A 48 4.85 3.82 8.82
N TYR A 49 4.94 3.63 7.52
CA TYR A 49 6.04 4.15 6.71
C TYR A 49 6.13 5.68 6.78
N PHE A 50 4.99 6.35 6.67
CA PHE A 50 4.92 7.81 6.69
C PHE A 50 4.77 8.39 8.09
N GLY A 51 4.55 7.57 9.10
CA GLY A 51 4.38 8.04 10.47
C GLY A 51 3.06 8.78 10.68
N VAL A 52 2.00 8.35 10.03
CA VAL A 52 0.65 8.94 10.16
C VAL A 52 -0.33 7.91 10.66
N ALA A 53 -1.50 8.37 11.10
CA ALA A 53 -2.58 7.47 11.50
C ALA A 53 -3.12 6.72 10.28
N GLN A 54 -3.68 5.53 10.49
CA GLN A 54 -4.26 4.75 9.40
C GLN A 54 -5.39 5.52 8.70
N SER A 55 -6.16 6.31 9.46
CA SER A 55 -7.22 7.16 8.89
C SER A 55 -6.68 8.24 7.96
N GLY A 56 -5.39 8.50 8.00
CA GLY A 56 -4.72 9.45 7.11
C GLY A 56 -4.22 8.82 5.82
N VAL A 57 -4.53 7.55 5.58
CA VAL A 57 -4.16 6.85 4.34
C VAL A 57 -5.41 6.29 3.70
N ARG A 58 -5.65 6.62 2.44
CA ARG A 58 -6.85 6.18 1.71
C ARG A 58 -6.46 5.63 0.34
N LEU A 59 -7.10 4.54 -0.06
CA LEU A 59 -6.99 4.02 -1.43
C LEU A 59 -8.00 4.79 -2.29
N VAL A 60 -7.51 5.60 -3.22
CA VAL A 60 -8.38 6.47 -4.03
C VAL A 60 -8.57 5.98 -5.45
N ARG A 61 -7.76 5.05 -5.92
CA ARG A 61 -7.90 4.49 -7.26
C ARG A 61 -7.30 3.09 -7.33
N GLY A 62 -7.90 2.23 -8.13
CA GLY A 62 -7.33 0.93 -8.45
C GLY A 62 -7.58 -0.15 -7.41
N ALA A 63 -8.70 -0.12 -6.70
CA ALA A 63 -8.99 -1.11 -5.64
C ALA A 63 -8.87 -2.56 -6.14
N ARG A 64 -9.20 -2.82 -7.41
CA ARG A 64 -9.13 -4.14 -8.03
C ARG A 64 -8.06 -4.25 -9.11
N ALA A 65 -7.26 -3.20 -9.26
CA ALA A 65 -6.22 -3.15 -10.28
C ALA A 65 -4.85 -3.43 -9.66
N LYS A 66 -3.91 -3.84 -10.51
CA LYS A 66 -2.53 -4.03 -10.09
C LYS A 66 -1.90 -2.70 -9.68
N HIS A 67 -2.18 -1.63 -10.44
CA HIS A 67 -1.66 -0.30 -10.15
C HIS A 67 -2.69 0.48 -9.35
N LYS A 68 -2.25 1.05 -8.24
CA LYS A 68 -3.12 1.73 -7.28
C LYS A 68 -2.60 3.12 -7.00
N VAL A 69 -3.49 3.98 -6.51
CA VAL A 69 -3.11 5.31 -6.02
C VAL A 69 -3.66 5.45 -4.60
N PHE A 70 -2.79 5.82 -3.69
CA PHE A 70 -3.16 6.11 -2.30
C PHE A 70 -3.01 7.60 -2.03
N GLU A 71 -3.89 8.13 -1.19
CA GLU A 71 -3.79 9.49 -0.65
C GLU A 71 -3.25 9.38 0.76
N VAL A 72 -2.17 10.09 1.05
CA VAL A 72 -1.55 10.12 2.37
C VAL A 72 -1.60 11.55 2.90
N ASP A 73 -2.11 11.73 4.11
CA ASP A 73 -2.23 13.05 4.76
C ASP A 73 -0.89 13.46 5.38
N ILE A 74 -0.04 14.03 4.53
CA ILE A 74 1.22 14.62 4.96
C ILE A 74 1.47 15.93 4.25
#